data_a476b3981ceab240e22b387f30997cb9
#
_entry.id   a476b3981ceab240e22b387f30997cb9
#
_cell.length_a   1.000
_cell.length_b   1.000
_cell.length_c   1.000
_cell.angle_alpha   90.00
_cell.angle_beta   90.00
_cell.angle_gamma   90.00
#
_symmetry.space_group_name_H-M   'P 1'
#
loop_
_entity.id
_entity.type
_entity.pdbx_description
1 polymer ?
#
loop_
_entity_poly.entity_id
_entity_poly.type
_entity_poly.pdbx_seq_one_letter_code
_entity_poly.pdbx_strand_id
1 'polypeptide(L)'
;IRPMHRTAIGIMLMSRMEDDQIGRMLRRFNAEVPAGESAVRPAEIMRAIEQARRQGYYESASLASPGAGVIATLVATPIRGQWLGIGTGGPVARLHARRKKLLAAVLAVAQDC
;
A
#
# COMPACT_ATOMS: atom_id res chain seq x y z
N ILE A 1 -4.22 1.08 -15.06
CA ILE A 1 -3.47 1.60 -13.91
C ILE A 1 -4.42 1.78 -12.74
N ARG A 2 -4.06 1.23 -11.60
CA ARG A 2 -4.89 1.35 -10.41
C ARG A 2 -4.48 2.55 -9.59
N PRO A 3 -5.44 3.27 -8.96
CA PRO A 3 -5.11 4.35 -8.05
C PRO A 3 -4.22 3.85 -6.91
N MET A 4 -3.27 4.67 -6.47
CA MET A 4 -2.34 4.31 -5.41
C MET A 4 -3.05 3.88 -4.12
N HIS A 5 -4.12 4.58 -3.75
CA HIS A 5 -4.83 4.29 -2.51
C HIS A 5 -5.55 2.94 -2.48
N ARG A 6 -5.59 2.22 -3.60
CA ARG A 6 -6.26 0.91 -3.71
C ARG A 6 -5.30 -0.27 -3.68
N THR A 7 -4.01 -0.05 -3.52
CA THR A 7 -3.03 -1.13 -3.47
C THR A 7 -2.17 -1.01 -2.22
N ALA A 8 -1.69 -2.15 -1.72
CA ALA A 8 -0.82 -2.15 -0.55
C ALA A 8 0.48 -1.41 -0.83
N ILE A 9 1.08 -1.62 -1.99
CA ILE A 9 2.30 -0.91 -2.39
C ILE A 9 2.02 0.58 -2.50
N GLY A 10 0.88 0.97 -3.07
CA GLY A 10 0.48 2.37 -3.18
C GLY A 10 0.34 3.05 -1.82
N ILE A 11 -0.31 2.40 -0.87
CA ILE A 11 -0.43 2.93 0.50
C ILE A 11 0.96 3.11 1.12
N MET A 12 1.87 2.16 0.92
CA MET A 12 3.24 2.28 1.43
C MET A 12 3.97 3.47 0.79
N LEU A 13 3.81 3.68 -0.52
CA LEU A 13 4.41 4.84 -1.18
C LEU A 13 3.82 6.14 -0.66
N MET A 14 2.49 6.20 -0.46
CA MET A 14 1.82 7.38 0.10
C MET A 14 2.26 7.65 1.53
N SER A 15 2.72 6.64 2.27
CA SER A 15 3.21 6.82 3.65
C SER A 15 4.43 7.74 3.72
N ARG A 16 5.12 7.96 2.62
CA ARG A 16 6.28 8.87 2.53
C ARG A 16 5.94 10.24 1.97
N MET A 17 4.66 10.47 1.63
CA MET A 17 4.22 11.76 1.11
C MET A 17 3.76 12.67 2.24
N GLU A 18 3.78 13.99 1.97
CA GLU A 18 3.22 14.97 2.89
C GLU A 18 1.68 14.85 2.94
N ASP A 19 1.09 15.09 4.10
CA ASP A 19 -0.35 14.99 4.28
C ASP A 19 -1.12 15.92 3.33
N ASP A 20 -0.62 17.14 3.09
CA ASP A 20 -1.25 18.06 2.15
C ASP A 20 -1.25 17.52 0.73
N GLN A 21 -0.17 16.87 0.32
CA GLN A 21 -0.04 16.26 -1.00
C GLN A 21 -1.02 15.11 -1.15
N ILE A 22 -1.14 14.26 -0.13
CA ILE A 22 -2.10 13.16 -0.11
C ILE A 22 -3.52 13.72 -0.23
N GLY A 23 -3.85 14.74 0.55
CA GLY A 23 -5.16 15.38 0.51
C GLY A 23 -5.52 15.91 -0.88
N ARG A 24 -4.56 16.55 -1.55
CA ARG A 24 -4.77 17.03 -2.92
C ARG A 24 -5.03 15.89 -3.90
N MET A 25 -4.27 14.81 -3.79
CA MET A 25 -4.47 13.63 -4.65
C MET A 25 -5.86 13.03 -4.48
N LEU A 26 -6.31 12.88 -3.24
CA LEU A 26 -7.61 12.27 -2.95
C LEU A 26 -8.76 13.18 -3.39
N ARG A 27 -8.64 14.49 -3.19
CA ARG A 27 -9.65 15.45 -3.68
C ARG A 27 -9.73 15.42 -5.20
N ARG A 28 -8.59 15.36 -5.88
CA ARG A 28 -8.55 15.27 -7.34
C ARG A 28 -9.20 13.98 -7.84
N PHE A 29 -8.88 12.85 -7.20
CA PHE A 29 -9.52 11.58 -7.52
C PHE A 29 -11.04 11.68 -7.36
N ASN A 30 -11.51 12.22 -6.24
CA ASN A 30 -12.96 12.32 -5.96
C ASN A 30 -13.68 13.28 -6.92
N ALA A 31 -12.97 14.29 -7.45
CA ALA A 31 -13.55 15.20 -8.43
C ALA A 31 -13.70 14.56 -9.81
N GLU A 32 -12.86 13.59 -10.13
CA GLU A 32 -12.78 12.96 -11.45
C GLU A 32 -12.92 11.45 -11.35
N VAL A 33 -13.89 10.95 -10.56
CA VAL A 33 -14.02 9.51 -10.33
C VAL A 33 -14.20 8.76 -11.65
N PRO A 34 -13.29 7.83 -11.99
CA PRO A 34 -13.39 7.07 -13.24
C PRO A 34 -14.63 6.17 -13.26
N ALA A 35 -15.08 5.81 -14.47
CA ALA A 35 -16.19 4.87 -14.65
C ALA A 35 -15.89 3.54 -13.95
N GLY A 36 -16.85 3.02 -13.18
CA GLY A 36 -16.69 1.77 -12.44
C GLY A 36 -15.98 1.93 -11.09
N GLU A 37 -15.54 3.14 -10.75
CA GLU A 37 -14.90 3.45 -9.47
C GLU A 37 -15.86 4.21 -8.56
N SER A 38 -15.54 4.24 -7.26
CA SER A 38 -16.29 4.99 -6.28
C SER A 38 -15.42 6.07 -5.65
N ALA A 39 -16.03 7.16 -5.23
CA ALA A 39 -15.34 8.17 -4.43
C ALA A 39 -14.85 7.53 -3.12
N VAL A 40 -13.75 8.04 -2.58
CA VAL A 40 -13.18 7.53 -1.33
C VAL A 40 -13.33 8.56 -0.22
N ARG A 41 -13.34 8.10 1.02
CA ARG A 41 -13.33 8.97 2.18
C ARG A 41 -11.86 9.24 2.55
N PRO A 42 -11.41 10.50 2.44
CA PRO A 42 -10.01 10.81 2.76
C PRO A 42 -9.57 10.35 4.15
N ALA A 43 -10.46 10.43 5.14
CA ALA A 43 -10.14 10.00 6.50
C ALA A 43 -9.82 8.50 6.60
N GLU A 44 -10.50 7.65 5.82
CA GLU A 44 -10.22 6.23 5.80
C GLU A 44 -8.85 5.94 5.19
N ILE A 45 -8.51 6.62 4.10
CA ILE A 45 -7.21 6.47 3.46
C ILE A 45 -6.11 6.98 4.38
N MET A 46 -6.31 8.12 5.05
CA MET A 46 -5.33 8.64 6.00
C MET A 46 -5.08 7.67 7.16
N ARG A 47 -6.12 7.00 7.66
CA ARG A 47 -5.94 5.99 8.70
C ARG A 47 -5.08 4.82 8.22
N ALA A 48 -5.30 4.36 6.99
CA ALA A 48 -4.48 3.30 6.40
C ALA A 48 -3.01 3.75 6.27
N ILE A 49 -2.80 4.98 5.81
CA ILE A 49 -1.46 5.54 5.66
C ILE A 49 -0.76 5.68 7.01
N GLU A 50 -1.45 6.16 8.03
CA GLU A 50 -0.90 6.28 9.38
C GLU A 50 -0.54 4.92 9.97
N GLN A 51 -1.37 3.91 9.74
CA GLN A 51 -1.07 2.54 10.14
C GLN A 51 0.20 2.04 9.45
N ALA A 52 0.33 2.28 8.14
CA ALA A 52 1.52 1.91 7.38
C ALA A 52 2.78 2.62 7.92
N ARG A 53 2.66 3.90 8.28
CA ARG A 53 3.77 4.66 8.88
C ARG A 53 4.22 4.05 10.21
N ARG A 54 3.28 3.61 11.03
CA ARG A 54 3.59 2.99 12.34
C ARG A 54 4.19 1.61 12.20
N GLN A 55 3.65 0.80 11.30
CA GLN A 55 4.05 -0.60 11.14
C GLN A 55 5.29 -0.80 10.28
N GLY A 56 5.51 0.06 9.30
CA GLY A 56 6.55 -0.14 8.30
C GLY A 56 6.15 -1.12 7.19
N TYR A 57 4.92 -1.60 7.19
CA TYR A 57 4.35 -2.45 6.15
C TYR A 57 2.84 -2.24 6.07
N TYR A 58 2.20 -2.77 5.02
CA TYR A 58 0.75 -2.74 4.90
C TYR A 58 0.26 -4.01 4.23
N GLU A 59 -0.87 -4.53 4.71
CA GLU A 59 -1.52 -5.71 4.17
C GLU A 59 -2.91 -5.34 3.69
N SER A 60 -3.26 -5.73 2.46
CA SER A 60 -4.60 -5.47 1.93
C SER A 60 -5.07 -6.63 1.07
N ALA A 61 -6.40 -6.70 0.86
CA ALA A 61 -6.97 -7.62 -0.12
C ALA A 61 -6.55 -7.18 -1.53
N SER A 62 -6.34 -8.15 -2.41
CA SER A 62 -6.04 -7.87 -3.80
C SER A 62 -7.33 -7.55 -4.55
N LEU A 63 -7.35 -6.43 -5.29
CA LEU A 63 -8.47 -6.09 -6.17
C LEU A 63 -8.46 -6.91 -7.46
N ALA A 64 -7.30 -7.45 -7.84
CA ALA A 64 -7.16 -8.21 -9.08
C ALA A 64 -7.71 -9.63 -8.95
N SER A 65 -7.62 -10.22 -7.76
CA SER A 65 -8.00 -11.63 -7.55
C SER A 65 -8.78 -11.74 -6.24
N PRO A 66 -10.11 -11.94 -6.31
CA PRO A 66 -10.90 -12.14 -5.09
C PRO A 66 -10.33 -13.29 -4.25
N GLY A 67 -10.27 -13.09 -2.94
CA GLY A 67 -9.71 -14.08 -2.02
C GLY A 67 -8.19 -14.04 -1.91
N ALA A 68 -7.51 -13.21 -2.69
CA ALA A 68 -6.08 -12.99 -2.59
C ALA A 68 -5.79 -11.73 -1.77
N GLY A 69 -4.56 -11.61 -1.29
CA GLY A 69 -4.09 -10.44 -0.55
C GLY A 69 -2.64 -10.11 -0.89
N VAL A 70 -2.17 -8.98 -0.41
CA VAL A 70 -0.80 -8.50 -0.62
C VAL A 70 -0.25 -7.94 0.68
N ILE A 71 0.98 -8.30 1.03
CA ILE A 71 1.76 -7.66 2.08
C ILE A 71 2.86 -6.86 1.39
N ALA A 72 2.98 -5.59 1.70
CA ALA A 72 3.94 -4.71 1.04
C ALA A 72 4.72 -3.87 2.04
N THR A 73 5.95 -3.52 1.68
CA THR A 73 6.79 -2.57 2.40
C THR A 73 7.59 -1.74 1.40
N LEU A 74 8.37 -0.78 1.89
CA LEU A 74 9.28 -0.01 1.05
C LEU A 74 10.70 -0.51 1.22
N VAL A 75 11.54 -0.33 0.18
CA VAL A 75 12.98 -0.59 0.33
C VAL A 75 13.54 0.35 1.39
N ALA A 76 14.60 -0.07 2.09
CA ALA A 76 15.14 0.66 3.23
C ALA A 76 15.69 2.03 2.85
N THR A 77 16.19 2.19 1.61
CA THR A 77 16.81 3.42 1.15
C THR A 77 16.22 3.83 -0.18
N PRO A 78 15.84 5.12 -0.36
CA PRO A 78 15.37 5.59 -1.66
C PRO A 78 16.44 5.39 -2.74
N ILE A 79 16.02 5.00 -3.94
CA ILE A 79 16.91 4.84 -5.09
C ILE A 79 16.68 6.06 -5.99
N ARG A 80 17.74 6.83 -6.23
CA ARG A 80 17.69 8.08 -7.03
C ARG A 80 16.60 9.03 -6.53
N GLY A 81 16.45 9.13 -5.21
CA GLY A 81 15.44 9.99 -4.60
C GLY A 81 14.01 9.45 -4.65
N GLN A 82 13.81 8.25 -5.14
CA GLN A 82 12.47 7.65 -5.24
C GLN A 82 12.35 6.43 -4.35
N TRP A 83 11.23 6.35 -3.62
CA TRP A 83 10.91 5.18 -2.83
C TRP A 83 10.34 4.09 -3.72
N LEU A 84 10.79 2.85 -3.50
CA LEU A 84 10.28 1.68 -4.22
C LEU A 84 9.58 0.76 -3.24
N GLY A 85 8.45 0.20 -3.67
CA GLY A 85 7.70 -0.77 -2.88
C GLY A 85 8.05 -2.20 -3.26
N ILE A 86 8.05 -3.08 -2.27
CA ILE A 86 8.21 -4.52 -2.45
C ILE A 86 7.01 -5.19 -1.80
N GLY A 87 6.39 -6.12 -2.50
CA GLY A 87 5.26 -6.85 -1.96
C GLY A 87 5.25 -8.30 -2.34
N THR A 88 4.52 -9.10 -1.58
CA THR A 88 4.20 -10.48 -1.92
C THR A 88 2.70 -10.67 -1.84
N GLY A 89 2.15 -11.44 -2.77
CA GLY A 89 0.72 -11.71 -2.85
C GLY A 89 0.41 -13.19 -2.83
N GLY A 90 -0.85 -13.52 -2.55
CA GLY A 90 -1.32 -14.89 -2.56
C GLY A 90 -2.71 -15.01 -1.94
N PRO A 91 -3.25 -16.23 -1.82
CA PRO A 91 -4.54 -16.43 -1.17
C PRO A 91 -4.53 -15.88 0.26
N VAL A 92 -5.59 -15.18 0.65
CA VAL A 92 -5.69 -14.54 1.97
C VAL A 92 -5.48 -15.55 3.10
N ALA A 93 -6.07 -16.75 2.99
CA ALA A 93 -5.89 -17.79 3.99
C ALA A 93 -4.42 -18.18 4.18
N ARG A 94 -3.67 -18.28 3.07
CA ARG A 94 -2.25 -18.61 3.13
C ARG A 94 -1.43 -17.47 3.70
N LEU A 95 -1.76 -16.22 3.34
CA LEU A 95 -1.09 -15.05 3.91
C LEU A 95 -1.27 -14.99 5.42
N HIS A 96 -2.50 -15.23 5.91
CA HIS A 96 -2.76 -15.25 7.34
C HIS A 96 -2.01 -16.36 8.04
N ALA A 97 -2.00 -17.58 7.48
CA ALA A 97 -1.32 -18.73 8.08
C ALA A 97 0.20 -18.55 8.14
N ARG A 98 0.78 -17.83 7.18
CA ARG A 98 2.22 -17.63 7.07
C ARG A 98 2.66 -16.18 7.26
N ARG A 99 1.81 -15.37 7.85
CA ARG A 99 2.04 -13.91 7.96
C ARG A 99 3.43 -13.58 8.52
N LYS A 100 3.82 -14.19 9.63
CA LYS A 100 5.11 -13.89 10.26
C LYS A 100 6.29 -14.20 9.34
N LYS A 101 6.25 -15.34 8.66
CA LYS A 101 7.31 -15.73 7.74
C LYS A 101 7.37 -14.85 6.51
N LEU A 102 6.20 -14.55 5.91
CA LEU A 102 6.12 -13.72 4.71
C LEU A 102 6.56 -12.29 5.02
N LEU A 103 6.09 -11.74 6.14
CA LEU A 103 6.47 -10.41 6.55
C LEU A 103 7.97 -10.31 6.81
N ALA A 104 8.55 -11.28 7.53
CA ALA A 104 9.98 -11.31 7.77
C ALA A 104 10.78 -11.39 6.46
N ALA A 105 10.32 -12.20 5.50
CA ALA A 105 10.97 -12.32 4.20
C ALA A 105 10.92 -11.01 3.41
N VAL A 106 9.75 -10.37 3.35
CA VAL A 106 9.58 -9.10 2.63
C VAL A 106 10.43 -8.00 3.26
N LEU A 107 10.43 -7.89 4.58
CA LEU A 107 11.24 -6.89 5.29
C LEU A 107 12.74 -7.14 5.10
N ALA A 108 13.18 -8.40 5.12
CA ALA A 108 14.58 -8.73 4.91
C ALA A 108 15.05 -8.33 3.51
N VAL A 109 14.25 -8.63 2.48
CA VAL A 109 14.56 -8.23 1.10
C VAL A 109 14.61 -6.71 0.98
N ALA A 110 13.66 -6.01 1.61
CA ALA A 110 13.62 -4.55 1.56
C ALA A 110 14.86 -3.91 2.21
N GLN A 111 15.39 -4.51 3.28
CA GLN A 111 16.58 -4.01 3.97
C GLN A 111 17.87 -4.27 3.18
N ASP A 112 17.90 -5.32 2.37
CA ASP A 112 19.08 -5.68 1.56
C ASP A 112 19.17 -4.85 0.27
N CYS A 113 18.15 -4.11 -0.07
CA CYS A 113 18.14 -3.26 -1.27
C CYS A 113 18.87 -1.93 -1.08
#